data_8b5e66b4420e644cd28f3708447a26a6
#
_entry.id   8b5e66b4420e644cd28f3708447a26a6
#
_cell.length_a   1.000
_cell.length_b   1.000
_cell.length_c   1.000
_cell.angle_alpha   90.00
_cell.angle_beta   90.00
_cell.angle_gamma   90.00
#
_symmetry.space_group_name_H-M   'P 1'
#
loop_
_entity.id
_entity.type
_entity.pdbx_description
1 polymer ?
#
loop_
_entity_poly.entity_id
_entity_poly.type
_entity_poly.pdbx_seq_one_letter_code
_entity_poly.pdbx_strand_id
1 'polypeptide(L)'
;TITQQAFAIQQNVVQNEKRQNYDNRPYGHSSTVMARALFPEGHPYSWTTIGEMKDLFNATIDDVKEFHGKYYIPNNATLSIAGDFNPEEVKALVEKYFGEIPAGADVEKMNPMPVTLSETKKLYHEDNFANTAQYTMAFPTVEMYNPDAYALTALSDILAGGKKSPMYNVLVREKKLTSNVGAYNMAQLLAGTFRISVNANPGVSLT
;
A
#
# COMPACT_ATOMS: atom_id res chain seq x y z
N THR A 1 19.65 -18.97 3.81
CA THR A 1 19.27 -20.18 3.04
C THR A 1 17.79 -20.44 3.20
N ILE A 2 17.07 -20.65 2.11
CA ILE A 2 15.63 -20.97 2.12
C ILE A 2 15.49 -22.46 2.44
N THR A 3 15.06 -22.77 3.68
CA THR A 3 14.83 -24.15 4.16
C THR A 3 13.35 -24.37 4.49
N GLN A 4 12.90 -25.62 4.50
CA GLN A 4 11.52 -25.97 4.86
C GLN A 4 11.16 -25.49 6.28
N GLN A 5 12.09 -25.59 7.21
CA GLN A 5 11.89 -25.12 8.58
C GLN A 5 11.73 -23.58 8.63
N ALA A 6 12.61 -22.82 7.94
CA ALA A 6 12.51 -21.37 7.90
C ALA A 6 11.22 -20.93 7.21
N PHE A 7 10.82 -21.60 6.12
CA PHE A 7 9.56 -21.35 5.43
C PHE A 7 8.35 -21.52 6.37
N ALA A 8 8.25 -22.65 7.08
CA ALA A 8 7.14 -22.92 8.01
C ALA A 8 7.05 -21.88 9.15
N ILE A 9 8.21 -21.44 9.67
CA ILE A 9 8.25 -20.37 10.67
C ILE A 9 7.72 -19.06 10.08
N GLN A 10 8.21 -18.64 8.92
CA GLN A 10 7.80 -17.38 8.29
C GLN A 10 6.33 -17.39 7.86
N GLN A 11 5.83 -18.51 7.36
CA GLN A 11 4.41 -18.67 7.05
C GLN A 11 3.53 -18.40 8.28
N ASN A 12 3.89 -18.92 9.45
CA ASN A 12 3.19 -18.65 10.71
C ASN A 12 3.33 -17.17 11.15
N VAL A 13 4.50 -16.57 10.96
CA VAL A 13 4.73 -15.14 11.27
C VAL A 13 3.81 -14.26 10.43
N VAL A 14 3.75 -14.46 9.11
CA VAL A 14 2.89 -13.66 8.21
C VAL A 14 1.40 -13.88 8.51
N GLN A 15 0.98 -15.11 8.85
CA GLN A 15 -0.39 -15.36 9.30
C GLN A 15 -0.74 -14.59 10.58
N ASN A 16 0.17 -14.54 11.54
CA ASN A 16 -0.01 -13.79 12.78
C ASN A 16 -0.02 -12.27 12.52
N GLU A 17 0.84 -11.79 11.62
CA GLU A 17 0.84 -10.40 11.18
C GLU A 17 -0.49 -10.00 10.57
N LYS A 18 -1.05 -10.85 9.69
CA LYS A 18 -2.38 -10.61 9.11
C LYS A 18 -3.46 -10.51 10.19
N ARG A 19 -3.49 -11.46 11.13
CA ARG A 19 -4.46 -11.43 12.23
C ARG A 19 -4.32 -10.17 13.08
N GLN A 20 -3.09 -9.77 13.44
CA GLN A 20 -2.86 -8.62 14.30
C GLN A 20 -3.11 -7.27 13.60
N ASN A 21 -2.70 -7.14 12.35
CA ASN A 21 -2.71 -5.86 11.64
C ASN A 21 -3.95 -5.63 10.77
N TYR A 22 -4.71 -6.70 10.49
CA TYR A 22 -5.90 -6.62 9.63
C TYR A 22 -7.14 -7.20 10.30
N ASP A 23 -7.10 -8.47 10.74
CA ASP A 23 -8.32 -9.17 11.15
C ASP A 23 -8.82 -8.75 12.54
N ASN A 24 -7.94 -8.41 13.48
CA ASN A 24 -8.24 -8.16 14.90
C ASN A 24 -8.02 -6.68 15.32
N ARG A 25 -8.19 -5.73 14.40
CA ARG A 25 -8.05 -4.30 14.72
C ARG A 25 -9.16 -3.46 14.11
N PRO A 26 -9.50 -2.31 14.73
CA PRO A 26 -10.43 -1.35 14.15
C PRO A 26 -10.02 -0.94 12.73
N TYR A 27 -10.97 -0.93 11.82
CA TYR A 27 -10.83 -0.56 10.41
C TYR A 27 -9.82 -1.41 9.62
N GLY A 28 -9.44 -2.59 10.13
CA GLY A 28 -8.40 -3.43 9.53
C GLY A 28 -8.71 -3.89 8.10
N HIS A 29 -9.98 -4.10 7.79
CA HIS A 29 -10.44 -4.53 6.46
C HIS A 29 -10.72 -3.38 5.47
N SER A 30 -10.69 -2.12 5.90
CA SER A 30 -11.05 -0.99 5.02
C SER A 30 -10.19 -0.90 3.75
N SER A 31 -8.91 -1.20 3.82
CA SER A 31 -8.03 -1.23 2.63
C SER A 31 -8.41 -2.33 1.65
N THR A 32 -8.78 -3.52 2.14
CA THR A 32 -9.19 -4.66 1.31
C THR A 32 -10.52 -4.38 0.61
N VAL A 33 -11.51 -3.85 1.37
CA VAL A 33 -12.82 -3.47 0.81
C VAL A 33 -12.65 -2.42 -0.28
N MET A 34 -11.83 -1.42 -0.03
CA MET A 34 -11.55 -0.34 -0.97
C MET A 34 -10.81 -0.81 -2.22
N ALA A 35 -9.79 -1.65 -2.06
CA ALA A 35 -9.03 -2.20 -3.18
C ALA A 35 -9.94 -2.99 -4.13
N ARG A 36 -10.77 -3.87 -3.61
CA ARG A 36 -11.73 -4.66 -4.39
C ARG A 36 -12.84 -3.81 -5.05
N ALA A 37 -13.18 -2.68 -4.44
CA ALA A 37 -14.17 -1.78 -5.01
C ALA A 37 -13.63 -0.93 -6.17
N LEU A 38 -12.39 -0.46 -6.04
CA LEU A 38 -11.75 0.41 -7.01
C LEU A 38 -11.16 -0.34 -8.20
N PHE A 39 -10.48 -1.43 -7.95
CA PHE A 39 -9.73 -2.16 -8.97
C PHE A 39 -10.49 -3.40 -9.45
N PRO A 40 -10.53 -3.65 -10.76
CA PRO A 40 -11.18 -4.84 -11.30
C PRO A 40 -10.43 -6.12 -10.89
N GLU A 41 -11.12 -7.25 -10.95
CA GLU A 41 -10.52 -8.56 -10.73
C GLU A 41 -9.33 -8.77 -11.68
N GLY A 42 -8.23 -9.31 -11.16
CA GLY A 42 -6.98 -9.49 -11.91
C GLY A 42 -6.06 -8.27 -11.92
N HIS A 43 -6.52 -7.08 -11.55
CA HIS A 43 -5.63 -5.93 -11.37
C HIS A 43 -4.76 -6.14 -10.13
N PRO A 44 -3.42 -5.92 -10.17
CA PRO A 44 -2.53 -6.16 -9.03
C PRO A 44 -2.88 -5.41 -7.75
N TYR A 45 -3.61 -4.31 -7.85
CA TYR A 45 -4.06 -3.52 -6.70
C TYR A 45 -5.47 -3.89 -6.20
N SER A 46 -6.10 -4.93 -6.75
CA SER A 46 -7.38 -5.44 -6.24
C SER A 46 -7.25 -6.24 -4.94
N TRP A 47 -6.03 -6.57 -4.54
CA TRP A 47 -5.69 -7.18 -3.23
C TRP A 47 -4.65 -6.35 -2.49
N THR A 48 -4.52 -6.60 -1.19
CA THR A 48 -3.52 -5.95 -0.33
C THR A 48 -2.21 -6.73 -0.31
N THR A 49 -1.10 -6.08 0.06
CA THR A 49 0.23 -6.70 0.13
C THR A 49 0.27 -7.92 1.05
N ILE A 50 -0.51 -7.92 2.13
CA ILE A 50 -0.56 -9.06 3.06
C ILE A 50 -1.23 -10.29 2.43
N GLY A 51 -2.06 -10.11 1.41
CA GLY A 51 -2.75 -11.19 0.70
C GLY A 51 -3.87 -11.85 1.49
N GLU A 52 -4.30 -13.01 1.01
CA GLU A 52 -5.37 -13.77 1.60
C GLU A 52 -4.83 -14.96 2.42
N MET A 53 -5.52 -15.28 3.53
CA MET A 53 -5.12 -16.38 4.40
C MET A 53 -5.02 -17.71 3.67
N LYS A 54 -5.94 -17.95 2.74
CA LYS A 54 -5.96 -19.17 1.93
C LYS A 54 -4.69 -19.32 1.07
N ASP A 55 -4.17 -18.21 0.54
CA ASP A 55 -2.97 -18.22 -0.31
C ASP A 55 -1.73 -18.48 0.55
N LEU A 56 -1.69 -17.93 1.78
CA LEU A 56 -0.65 -18.25 2.75
C LEU A 56 -0.63 -19.72 3.14
N PHE A 57 -1.79 -20.35 3.29
CA PHE A 57 -1.87 -21.79 3.59
C PHE A 57 -1.45 -22.67 2.41
N ASN A 58 -1.74 -22.26 1.18
CA ASN A 58 -1.44 -23.00 -0.02
C ASN A 58 -0.02 -22.81 -0.53
N ALA A 59 0.65 -21.72 -0.09
CA ALA A 59 2.02 -21.42 -0.49
C ALA A 59 3.00 -22.55 -0.11
N THR A 60 3.91 -22.85 -1.00
CA THR A 60 4.93 -23.88 -0.85
C THR A 60 6.34 -23.26 -0.80
N ILE A 61 7.31 -24.02 -0.33
CA ILE A 61 8.71 -23.58 -0.36
C ILE A 61 9.21 -23.40 -1.82
N ASP A 62 8.65 -24.13 -2.75
CA ASP A 62 9.08 -24.06 -4.16
C ASP A 62 8.57 -22.75 -4.80
N ASP A 63 7.36 -22.28 -4.45
CA ASP A 63 6.86 -20.94 -4.84
C ASP A 63 7.83 -19.84 -4.35
N VAL A 64 8.32 -19.95 -3.12
CA VAL A 64 9.26 -18.98 -2.55
C VAL A 64 10.62 -19.03 -3.25
N LYS A 65 11.12 -20.23 -3.58
CA LYS A 65 12.39 -20.38 -4.29
C LYS A 65 12.28 -19.86 -5.73
N GLU A 66 11.18 -20.15 -6.42
CA GLU A 66 10.93 -19.66 -7.77
C GLU A 66 10.86 -18.12 -7.76
N PHE A 67 10.08 -17.53 -6.86
CA PHE A 67 9.98 -16.08 -6.71
C PHE A 67 11.34 -15.45 -6.41
N HIS A 68 12.10 -16.02 -5.47
CA HIS A 68 13.43 -15.52 -5.12
C HIS A 68 14.38 -15.60 -6.30
N GLY A 69 14.44 -16.76 -7.00
CA GLY A 69 15.31 -16.94 -8.16
C GLY A 69 14.99 -16.01 -9.33
N LYS A 70 13.70 -15.63 -9.48
CA LYS A 70 13.26 -14.74 -10.56
C LYS A 70 13.54 -13.26 -10.27
N TYR A 71 13.31 -12.81 -9.02
CA TYR A 71 13.28 -11.39 -8.72
C TYR A 71 14.49 -10.88 -7.93
N TYR A 72 15.19 -11.75 -7.16
CA TYR A 72 16.34 -11.38 -6.33
C TYR A 72 17.65 -11.64 -7.09
N ILE A 73 17.84 -10.88 -8.15
CA ILE A 73 18.98 -10.97 -9.06
C ILE A 73 19.65 -9.60 -9.21
N PRO A 74 20.96 -9.53 -9.50
CA PRO A 74 21.70 -8.26 -9.55
C PRO A 74 21.13 -7.23 -10.53
N ASN A 75 20.70 -7.67 -11.72
CA ASN A 75 20.12 -6.79 -12.73
C ASN A 75 18.69 -6.32 -12.41
N ASN A 76 18.09 -6.79 -11.32
CA ASN A 76 16.81 -6.30 -10.77
C ASN A 76 16.97 -5.60 -9.41
N ALA A 77 18.21 -5.33 -8.98
CA ALA A 77 18.52 -4.72 -7.70
C ALA A 77 19.30 -3.40 -7.86
N THR A 78 19.10 -2.47 -6.97
CA THR A 78 19.91 -1.25 -6.85
C THR A 78 20.50 -1.19 -5.45
N LEU A 79 21.84 -1.14 -5.35
CA LEU A 79 22.55 -0.93 -4.11
C LEU A 79 22.81 0.55 -3.93
N SER A 80 22.30 1.13 -2.85
CA SER A 80 22.59 2.52 -2.45
C SER A 80 23.34 2.54 -1.13
N ILE A 81 24.48 3.20 -1.10
CA ILE A 81 25.33 3.34 0.10
C ILE A 81 25.48 4.83 0.38
N ALA A 82 25.14 5.25 1.59
CA ALA A 82 25.25 6.62 2.05
C ALA A 82 25.99 6.68 3.40
N GLY A 83 26.91 7.63 3.56
CA GLY A 83 27.69 7.81 4.78
C GLY A 83 29.01 8.53 4.52
N ASP A 84 29.88 8.57 5.53
CA ASP A 84 31.22 9.07 5.41
C ASP A 84 32.17 7.91 5.04
N PHE A 85 32.51 7.80 3.76
CA PHE A 85 33.38 6.73 3.25
C PHE A 85 34.15 7.18 2.01
N ASN A 86 35.24 6.46 1.70
CA ASN A 86 35.97 6.60 0.45
C ASN A 86 35.25 5.82 -0.67
N PRO A 87 34.74 6.48 -1.74
CA PRO A 87 34.00 5.83 -2.83
C PRO A 87 34.79 4.69 -3.53
N GLU A 88 36.11 4.86 -3.71
CA GLU A 88 36.92 3.86 -4.40
C GLU A 88 37.09 2.58 -3.56
N GLU A 89 37.25 2.73 -2.24
CA GLU A 89 37.30 1.59 -1.33
C GLU A 89 35.97 0.83 -1.29
N VAL A 90 34.85 1.55 -1.21
CA VAL A 90 33.52 0.95 -1.22
C VAL A 90 33.22 0.27 -2.53
N LYS A 91 33.60 0.86 -3.68
CA LYS A 91 33.47 0.24 -5.00
C LYS A 91 34.25 -1.07 -5.08
N ALA A 92 35.48 -1.09 -4.57
CA ALA A 92 36.28 -2.31 -4.52
C ALA A 92 35.65 -3.40 -3.63
N LEU A 93 35.02 -3.01 -2.51
CA LEU A 93 34.30 -3.93 -1.64
C LEU A 93 33.03 -4.45 -2.32
N VAL A 94 32.28 -3.60 -3.00
CA VAL A 94 31.07 -4.02 -3.75
C VAL A 94 31.48 -5.03 -4.85
N GLU A 95 32.50 -4.73 -5.63
CA GLU A 95 33.02 -5.63 -6.64
C GLU A 95 33.46 -6.98 -6.05
N LYS A 96 34.18 -6.95 -4.93
CA LYS A 96 34.64 -8.15 -4.24
C LYS A 96 33.50 -9.05 -3.75
N TYR A 97 32.40 -8.47 -3.22
CA TYR A 97 31.34 -9.25 -2.58
C TYR A 97 30.16 -9.56 -3.51
N PHE A 98 29.95 -8.75 -4.54
CA PHE A 98 28.80 -8.87 -5.42
C PHE A 98 29.17 -9.12 -6.89
N GLY A 99 30.43 -8.85 -7.30
CA GLY A 99 30.85 -8.90 -8.70
C GLY A 99 30.79 -10.29 -9.32
N GLU A 100 30.89 -11.37 -8.51
CA GLU A 100 30.78 -12.76 -8.98
C GLU A 100 29.34 -13.26 -9.13
N ILE A 101 28.33 -12.49 -8.64
CA ILE A 101 26.93 -12.94 -8.71
C ILE A 101 26.44 -12.76 -10.15
N PRO A 102 26.04 -13.85 -10.84
CA PRO A 102 25.60 -13.75 -12.21
C PRO A 102 24.28 -13.02 -12.35
N ALA A 103 24.13 -12.25 -13.41
CA ALA A 103 22.85 -11.66 -13.78
C ALA A 103 21.83 -12.75 -14.10
N GLY A 104 20.58 -12.53 -13.73
CA GLY A 104 19.46 -13.40 -14.12
C GLY A 104 18.80 -12.95 -15.42
N ALA A 105 17.69 -13.59 -15.79
CA ALA A 105 16.85 -13.14 -16.88
C ALA A 105 16.24 -11.77 -16.59
N ASP A 106 16.01 -10.97 -17.63
CA ASP A 106 15.36 -9.67 -17.45
C ASP A 106 13.94 -9.84 -16.88
N VAL A 107 13.64 -9.04 -15.87
CA VAL A 107 12.31 -9.01 -15.28
C VAL A 107 11.42 -8.06 -16.07
N GLU A 108 10.32 -8.59 -16.60
CA GLU A 108 9.34 -7.79 -17.31
C GLU A 108 8.71 -6.74 -16.37
N LYS A 109 8.75 -5.50 -16.80
CA LYS A 109 8.13 -4.38 -16.07
C LYS A 109 6.69 -4.21 -16.52
N MET A 110 5.79 -4.14 -15.55
CA MET A 110 4.38 -3.87 -15.84
C MET A 110 4.21 -2.42 -16.30
N ASN A 111 3.39 -2.22 -17.32
CA ASN A 111 2.96 -0.89 -17.74
C ASN A 111 1.87 -0.35 -16.81
N PRO A 112 1.68 0.98 -16.75
CA PRO A 112 0.55 1.56 -16.05
C PRO A 112 -0.79 0.94 -16.45
N MET A 113 -1.65 0.72 -15.46
CA MET A 113 -2.96 0.09 -15.61
C MET A 113 -4.03 1.02 -15.00
N PRO A 114 -4.32 2.18 -15.63
CA PRO A 114 -5.27 3.14 -15.08
C PRO A 114 -6.66 2.55 -15.00
N VAL A 115 -7.40 2.92 -13.98
CA VAL A 115 -8.76 2.45 -13.73
C VAL A 115 -9.73 3.62 -13.81
N THR A 116 -10.89 3.38 -14.43
CA THR A 116 -12.00 4.31 -14.49
C THR A 116 -13.24 3.67 -13.89
N LEU A 117 -13.94 4.39 -13.03
CA LEU A 117 -15.24 3.97 -12.52
C LEU A 117 -16.34 4.59 -13.40
N SER A 118 -17.25 3.76 -13.90
CA SER A 118 -18.41 4.21 -14.67
C SER A 118 -19.48 4.89 -13.81
N GLU A 119 -19.49 4.56 -12.51
CA GLU A 119 -20.45 5.10 -11.55
C GLU A 119 -19.88 5.15 -10.14
N THR A 120 -20.51 5.92 -9.26
CA THR A 120 -20.16 5.95 -7.84
C THR A 120 -20.61 4.67 -7.16
N LYS A 121 -19.66 3.92 -6.60
CA LYS A 121 -19.94 2.77 -5.74
C LYS A 121 -20.09 3.21 -4.29
N LYS A 122 -21.22 2.88 -3.66
CA LYS A 122 -21.43 3.08 -2.24
C LYS A 122 -21.36 1.73 -1.53
N LEU A 123 -20.45 1.61 -0.58
CA LEU A 123 -20.18 0.38 0.15
C LEU A 123 -20.36 0.63 1.64
N TYR A 124 -20.86 -0.38 2.32
CA TYR A 124 -20.94 -0.43 3.77
C TYR A 124 -20.22 -1.69 4.25
N HIS A 125 -19.38 -1.53 5.28
CA HIS A 125 -18.67 -2.63 5.93
C HIS A 125 -18.84 -2.50 7.43
N GLU A 126 -19.34 -3.56 8.06
CA GLU A 126 -19.47 -3.68 9.50
C GLU A 126 -18.15 -4.16 10.11
N ASP A 127 -17.64 -3.41 11.08
CA ASP A 127 -16.37 -3.71 11.75
C ASP A 127 -16.64 -4.06 13.21
N ASN A 128 -16.13 -5.21 13.66
CA ASN A 128 -16.39 -5.73 15.01
C ASN A 128 -15.56 -5.06 16.10
N PHE A 129 -14.55 -4.27 15.73
CA PHE A 129 -13.58 -3.68 16.67
C PHE A 129 -13.66 -2.14 16.73
N ALA A 130 -14.27 -1.51 15.74
CA ALA A 130 -14.36 -0.07 15.67
C ALA A 130 -15.47 0.46 16.58
N ASN A 131 -15.15 1.49 17.39
CA ASN A 131 -16.11 2.15 18.28
C ASN A 131 -16.81 3.35 17.62
N THR A 132 -16.32 3.81 16.47
CA THR A 132 -16.87 4.95 15.73
C THR A 132 -16.89 4.64 14.25
N ALA A 133 -17.80 5.27 13.51
CA ALA A 133 -17.87 5.07 12.07
C ALA A 133 -16.69 5.77 11.35
N GLN A 134 -16.16 5.15 10.31
CA GLN A 134 -15.21 5.74 9.38
C GLN A 134 -15.90 5.95 8.04
N TYR A 135 -15.71 7.11 7.45
CA TYR A 135 -16.14 7.40 6.08
C TYR A 135 -14.91 7.68 5.22
N THR A 136 -14.84 7.00 4.08
CA THR A 136 -13.78 7.18 3.11
C THR A 136 -14.35 7.38 1.71
N MET A 137 -13.94 8.45 1.06
CA MET A 137 -14.13 8.66 -0.38
C MET A 137 -12.82 8.32 -1.07
N ALA A 138 -12.88 7.55 -2.15
CA ALA A 138 -11.72 7.18 -2.92
C ALA A 138 -12.00 7.35 -4.43
N PHE A 139 -11.06 7.96 -5.12
CA PHE A 139 -11.14 8.26 -6.54
C PHE A 139 -9.94 7.62 -7.24
N PRO A 140 -10.13 6.86 -8.32
CA PRO A 140 -9.03 6.44 -9.18
C PRO A 140 -8.30 7.67 -9.73
N THR A 141 -6.98 7.61 -9.75
CA THR A 141 -6.12 8.69 -10.26
C THR A 141 -4.96 8.13 -11.07
N VAL A 142 -4.10 9.03 -11.51
CA VAL A 142 -2.93 8.72 -12.32
C VAL A 142 -1.84 7.98 -11.54
N GLU A 143 -1.02 7.27 -12.28
CA GLU A 143 0.14 6.55 -11.79
C GLU A 143 1.26 7.49 -11.29
N MET A 144 2.26 6.90 -10.63
CA MET A 144 3.48 7.59 -10.19
C MET A 144 4.25 8.18 -11.39
N TYR A 145 4.85 9.32 -11.19
CA TYR A 145 5.57 10.13 -12.20
C TYR A 145 4.70 10.79 -13.27
N ASN A 146 3.40 10.60 -13.24
CA ASN A 146 2.50 11.40 -14.07
C ASN A 146 2.48 12.86 -13.56
N PRO A 147 2.55 13.88 -14.43
CA PRO A 147 2.52 15.29 -14.02
C PRO A 147 1.34 15.66 -13.13
N ASP A 148 0.17 15.08 -13.36
CA ASP A 148 -1.03 15.35 -12.57
C ASP A 148 -0.94 14.82 -11.12
N ALA A 149 -0.05 13.86 -10.85
CA ALA A 149 0.16 13.36 -9.49
C ALA A 149 0.64 14.45 -8.53
N TYR A 150 1.44 15.40 -9.02
CA TYR A 150 1.92 16.54 -8.21
C TYR A 150 0.78 17.53 -7.91
N ALA A 151 -0.07 17.81 -8.90
CA ALA A 151 -1.24 18.66 -8.73
C ALA A 151 -2.24 18.05 -7.73
N LEU A 152 -2.46 16.73 -7.80
CA LEU A 152 -3.31 16.00 -6.86
C LEU A 152 -2.75 16.00 -5.44
N THR A 153 -1.42 15.92 -5.28
CA THR A 153 -0.77 16.06 -3.97
C THR A 153 -0.98 17.46 -3.40
N ALA A 154 -0.77 18.50 -4.21
CA ALA A 154 -1.06 19.88 -3.79
C ALA A 154 -2.55 20.08 -3.45
N LEU A 155 -3.47 19.47 -4.21
CA LEU A 155 -4.90 19.49 -3.90
C LEU A 155 -5.20 18.85 -2.54
N SER A 156 -4.56 17.74 -2.20
CA SER A 156 -4.75 17.10 -0.89
C SER A 156 -4.34 18.01 0.27
N ASP A 157 -3.24 18.73 0.12
CA ASP A 157 -2.78 19.71 1.11
C ASP A 157 -3.73 20.91 1.22
N ILE A 158 -4.22 21.42 0.10
CA ILE A 158 -5.21 22.53 0.10
C ILE A 158 -6.48 22.10 0.83
N LEU A 159 -7.00 20.89 0.54
CA LEU A 159 -8.27 20.42 1.09
C LEU A 159 -8.21 20.09 2.59
N ALA A 160 -7.14 19.40 3.03
CA ALA A 160 -7.06 18.83 4.37
C ALA A 160 -5.69 19.04 5.07
N GLY A 161 -4.77 19.78 4.48
CA GLY A 161 -3.43 20.06 5.02
C GLY A 161 -3.45 21.02 6.21
N GLY A 162 -3.70 20.49 7.42
CA GLY A 162 -3.63 21.21 8.68
C GLY A 162 -4.90 21.97 9.06
N LYS A 163 -4.82 22.67 10.18
CA LYS A 163 -5.97 23.27 10.90
C LYS A 163 -6.61 24.47 10.19
N LYS A 164 -6.01 25.01 9.14
CA LYS A 164 -6.53 26.13 8.35
C LYS A 164 -7.23 25.65 7.06
N SER A 165 -7.15 24.38 6.72
CA SER A 165 -7.77 23.83 5.51
C SER A 165 -9.29 23.93 5.53
N PRO A 166 -9.95 24.04 4.36
CA PRO A 166 -11.39 24.16 4.26
C PRO A 166 -12.13 23.00 4.93
N MET A 167 -11.68 21.76 4.69
CA MET A 167 -12.34 20.59 5.26
C MET A 167 -12.20 20.54 6.79
N TYR A 168 -11.03 20.91 7.32
CA TYR A 168 -10.86 21.00 8.78
C TYR A 168 -11.77 22.05 9.39
N ASN A 169 -11.86 23.21 8.79
CA ASN A 169 -12.75 24.28 9.31
C ASN A 169 -14.21 23.83 9.36
N VAL A 170 -14.71 23.26 8.26
CA VAL A 170 -16.11 22.82 8.18
C VAL A 170 -16.38 21.60 9.05
N LEU A 171 -15.61 20.52 8.88
CA LEU A 171 -15.93 19.22 9.51
C LEU A 171 -15.55 19.18 10.99
N VAL A 172 -14.44 19.81 11.37
CA VAL A 172 -13.92 19.76 12.75
C VAL A 172 -14.42 20.94 13.58
N ARG A 173 -14.25 22.18 13.08
CA ARG A 173 -14.55 23.37 13.89
C ARG A 173 -16.03 23.73 13.92
N GLU A 174 -16.65 23.83 12.75
CA GLU A 174 -18.03 24.27 12.62
C GLU A 174 -19.01 23.16 12.96
N LYS A 175 -18.93 22.04 12.24
CA LYS A 175 -19.89 20.93 12.36
C LYS A 175 -19.56 19.91 13.45
N LYS A 176 -18.31 19.87 13.93
CA LYS A 176 -17.84 18.96 15.00
C LYS A 176 -18.14 17.48 14.73
N LEU A 177 -18.17 17.08 13.47
CA LEU A 177 -18.47 15.71 13.04
C LEU A 177 -17.32 14.75 13.30
N THR A 178 -16.10 15.26 13.27
CA THR A 178 -14.86 14.52 13.44
C THR A 178 -13.84 15.34 14.22
N SER A 179 -12.84 14.69 14.80
CA SER A 179 -11.68 15.35 15.40
C SER A 179 -10.57 15.65 14.39
N ASN A 180 -10.57 14.96 13.26
CA ASN A 180 -9.57 15.12 12.19
C ASN A 180 -10.13 14.72 10.84
N VAL A 181 -9.61 15.33 9.78
CA VAL A 181 -9.89 14.97 8.39
C VAL A 181 -8.56 14.81 7.66
N GLY A 182 -8.45 13.79 6.83
CA GLY A 182 -7.27 13.56 5.99
C GLY A 182 -7.66 13.49 4.52
N ALA A 183 -6.85 14.09 3.67
CA ALA A 183 -6.85 13.88 2.23
C ALA A 183 -5.44 13.57 1.77
N TYR A 184 -5.28 12.64 0.86
CA TYR A 184 -3.97 12.33 0.28
C TYR A 184 -4.10 11.69 -1.10
N ASN A 185 -3.12 11.98 -1.95
CA ASN A 185 -2.93 11.32 -3.22
C ASN A 185 -1.89 10.21 -3.07
N MET A 186 -2.27 8.97 -3.37
CA MET A 186 -1.38 7.83 -3.38
C MET A 186 -1.16 7.38 -4.82
N ALA A 187 -0.20 8.00 -5.50
CA ALA A 187 0.23 7.59 -6.83
C ALA A 187 1.20 6.40 -6.69
N GLN A 188 0.83 5.27 -7.27
CA GLN A 188 1.62 4.05 -7.29
C GLN A 188 2.00 3.71 -8.74
N LEU A 189 2.85 2.72 -8.95
CA LEU A 189 3.46 2.42 -10.25
C LEU A 189 2.42 2.16 -11.35
N LEU A 190 1.35 1.43 -11.06
CA LEU A 190 0.38 1.02 -12.07
C LEU A 190 -0.85 1.95 -12.14
N ALA A 191 -1.27 2.52 -11.03
CA ALA A 191 -2.42 3.41 -10.93
C ALA A 191 -2.36 4.17 -9.61
N GLY A 192 -3.08 5.28 -9.48
CA GLY A 192 -3.18 6.05 -8.26
C GLY A 192 -4.57 6.05 -7.65
N THR A 193 -4.65 6.54 -6.42
CA THR A 193 -5.92 6.84 -5.73
C THR A 193 -5.82 8.14 -4.97
N PHE A 194 -6.82 9.00 -5.11
CA PHE A 194 -7.00 10.14 -4.22
C PHE A 194 -8.03 9.75 -3.15
N ARG A 195 -7.71 9.98 -1.88
CA ARG A 195 -8.55 9.56 -0.75
C ARG A 195 -8.83 10.71 0.17
N ILE A 196 -10.06 10.74 0.68
CA ILE A 196 -10.49 11.62 1.78
C ILE A 196 -11.09 10.72 2.85
N SER A 197 -10.62 10.83 4.08
CA SER A 197 -11.08 9.99 5.19
C SER A 197 -11.37 10.80 6.43
N VAL A 198 -12.43 10.42 7.12
CA VAL A 198 -12.83 10.96 8.43
C VAL A 198 -13.27 9.82 9.35
N ASN A 199 -12.92 9.91 10.63
CA ASN A 199 -13.52 9.09 11.68
C ASN A 199 -14.51 9.95 12.45
N ALA A 200 -15.76 9.50 12.55
CA ALA A 200 -16.80 10.22 13.28
C ALA A 200 -16.43 10.39 14.75
N ASN A 201 -16.83 11.51 15.34
CA ASN A 201 -16.81 11.63 16.79
C ASN A 201 -17.83 10.65 17.42
N PRO A 202 -17.61 10.20 18.67
CA PRO A 202 -18.58 9.35 19.36
C PRO A 202 -20.00 9.95 19.33
N GLY A 203 -20.97 9.13 18.95
CA GLY A 203 -22.39 9.55 18.86
C GLY A 203 -22.78 10.30 17.58
N VAL A 204 -21.84 10.51 16.66
CA VAL A 204 -22.12 11.13 15.36
C VAL A 204 -22.39 10.06 14.31
N SER A 205 -23.53 10.15 13.62
CA SER A 205 -23.83 9.37 12.41
C SER A 205 -23.16 10.01 11.18
N LEU A 206 -22.65 9.15 10.28
CA LEU A 206 -22.12 9.56 8.98
C LEU A 206 -23.11 9.25 7.82
N THR A 207 -24.35 8.93 8.15
CA THR A 207 -25.45 8.69 7.20
C THR A 207 -26.32 9.94 7.05
#